data_35571eb73f74cbcab2c48231c88a7310
#
_entry.id   35571eb73f74cbcab2c48231c88a7310
#
_cell.length_a   1.000
_cell.length_b   1.000
_cell.length_c   1.000
_cell.angle_alpha   90.00
_cell.angle_beta   90.00
_cell.angle_gamma   90.00
#
_symmetry.space_group_name_H-M   'P 1'
#
loop_
_entity.id
_entity.type
_entity.pdbx_description
1 polymer ?
#
loop_
_entity_poly.entity_id
_entity_poly.type
_entity_poly.pdbx_seq_one_letter_code
_entity_poly.pdbx_strand_id
1 'polypeptide(L)'
;ATGAVRMGLIQNVADAVSRQHTPKVAFVAPSADYTSSSGRHIRAIDIDLQVRALSMGKLHHAMMGTCAVAIATAAAIPGTVVNRAAGGDVHPSVRFGHPSGTLRVGAEVVQDNGRWTVRKAIMSRSARVLMEGLLRVPQDSAYSAPDETP
;
A
#
# COMPACT_ATOMS: atom_id res chain seq x y z
N ALA A 1 12.46 10.69 10.80
CA ALA A 1 13.58 10.17 11.60
C ALA A 1 13.16 9.98 13.08
N THR A 2 12.65 11.00 13.78
CA THR A 2 12.24 10.90 15.21
C THR A 2 11.21 9.79 15.47
N GLY A 3 10.24 9.60 14.58
CA GLY A 3 9.28 8.50 14.67
C GLY A 3 9.94 7.11 14.61
N ALA A 4 10.96 6.95 13.78
CA ALA A 4 11.70 5.68 13.68
C ALA A 4 12.47 5.36 14.96
N VAL A 5 13.04 6.36 15.63
CA VAL A 5 13.66 6.19 16.96
C VAL A 5 12.63 5.75 17.99
N ARG A 6 11.46 6.41 18.04
CA ARG A 6 10.36 6.05 18.95
C ARG A 6 9.81 4.64 18.72
N MET A 7 9.87 4.16 17.47
CA MET A 7 9.47 2.80 17.09
C MET A 7 10.58 1.75 17.33
N GLY A 8 11.76 2.15 17.79
CA GLY A 8 12.90 1.25 17.96
C GLY A 8 13.52 0.71 16.67
N LEU A 9 13.23 1.35 15.53
CA LEU A 9 13.74 0.93 14.21
C LEU A 9 15.16 1.41 13.93
N ILE A 10 15.56 2.50 14.56
CA ILE A 10 16.90 3.09 14.56
C ILE A 10 17.21 3.60 15.97
N GLN A 11 18.49 3.69 16.32
CA GLN A 11 18.91 4.13 17.65
C GLN A 11 18.92 5.66 17.78
N ASN A 12 19.32 6.35 16.74
CA ASN A 12 19.37 7.80 16.71
C ASN A 12 18.93 8.37 15.34
N VAL A 13 18.66 9.67 15.30
CA VAL A 13 18.16 10.36 14.10
C VAL A 13 19.15 10.29 12.94
N ALA A 14 20.46 10.28 13.21
CA ALA A 14 21.50 10.24 12.18
C ALA A 14 21.47 8.92 11.38
N ASP A 15 21.04 7.82 11.99
CA ASP A 15 20.93 6.51 11.35
C ASP A 15 19.92 6.51 10.20
N ALA A 16 19.00 7.49 10.18
CA ALA A 16 18.02 7.62 9.13
C ALA A 16 18.62 7.87 7.75
N VAL A 17 19.83 8.39 7.68
CA VAL A 17 20.55 8.63 6.41
C VAL A 17 20.86 7.32 5.69
N SER A 18 21.23 6.28 6.43
CA SER A 18 21.52 4.94 5.90
C SER A 18 20.28 4.07 5.72
N ARG A 19 19.14 4.45 6.35
CA ARG A 19 17.89 3.71 6.35
C ARG A 19 16.70 4.52 5.82
N GLN A 20 16.87 5.19 4.69
CA GLN A 20 15.91 6.16 4.13
C GLN A 20 14.53 5.57 3.79
N HIS A 21 14.42 4.27 3.61
CA HIS A 21 13.16 3.57 3.25
C HIS A 21 12.45 2.93 4.45
N THR A 22 12.95 3.11 5.67
CA THR A 22 12.39 2.49 6.89
C THR A 22 12.33 3.49 8.05
N PRO A 23 11.12 3.80 8.58
CA PRO A 23 9.82 3.44 8.04
C PRO A 23 9.41 4.27 6.82
N LYS A 24 8.51 3.76 6.02
CA LYS A 24 7.78 4.58 5.05
C LYS A 24 6.80 5.47 5.81
N VAL A 25 6.63 6.70 5.31
CA VAL A 25 5.71 7.69 5.90
C VAL A 25 4.61 7.99 4.90
N ALA A 26 3.37 8.03 5.37
CA ALA A 26 2.24 8.47 4.57
C ALA A 26 1.46 9.56 5.31
N PHE A 27 1.00 10.54 4.58
CA PHE A 27 0.01 11.50 5.03
C PHE A 27 -1.36 11.05 4.56
N VAL A 28 -2.35 11.13 5.42
CA VAL A 28 -3.74 10.81 5.11
C VAL A 28 -4.63 12.01 5.45
N ALA A 29 -5.68 12.19 4.66
CA ALA A 29 -6.68 13.22 4.85
C ALA A 29 -8.06 12.68 4.45
N PRO A 30 -9.16 13.29 4.94
CA PRO A 30 -10.49 13.00 4.43
C PRO A 30 -10.56 13.16 2.91
N SER A 31 -11.60 12.57 2.31
CA SER A 31 -11.84 12.70 0.88
C SER A 31 -12.06 14.18 0.48
N ALA A 32 -11.45 14.57 -0.63
CA ALA A 32 -11.66 15.88 -1.26
C ALA A 32 -11.37 15.75 -2.75
N ASP A 33 -11.96 16.65 -3.53
CA ASP A 33 -11.69 16.72 -4.97
C ASP A 33 -10.23 17.06 -5.24
N TYR A 34 -9.66 16.43 -6.25
CA TYR A 34 -8.30 16.75 -6.71
C TYR A 34 -8.09 16.34 -8.17
N THR A 35 -7.06 16.88 -8.79
CA THR A 35 -6.62 16.49 -10.12
C THR A 35 -5.38 15.60 -9.99
N SER A 36 -5.45 14.39 -10.60
CA SER A 36 -4.31 13.49 -10.66
C SER A 36 -3.23 13.99 -11.61
N SER A 37 -2.04 13.43 -11.53
CA SER A 37 -0.90 13.78 -12.40
C SER A 37 -1.14 13.53 -13.89
N SER A 38 -2.13 12.71 -14.24
CA SER A 38 -2.57 12.49 -15.63
C SER A 38 -3.62 13.51 -16.09
N GLY A 39 -3.95 14.52 -15.27
CA GLY A 39 -5.00 15.50 -15.56
C GLY A 39 -6.42 15.03 -15.27
N ARG A 40 -6.61 13.78 -14.79
CA ARG A 40 -7.94 13.27 -14.47
C ARG A 40 -8.45 13.90 -13.17
N HIS A 41 -9.65 14.47 -13.22
CA HIS A 41 -10.34 14.95 -12.04
C HIS A 41 -10.90 13.77 -11.24
N ILE A 42 -10.61 13.72 -9.95
CA ILE A 42 -11.09 12.73 -8.98
C ILE A 42 -11.98 13.47 -7.99
N ARG A 43 -13.25 13.04 -7.90
CA ARG A 43 -14.22 13.67 -7.00
C ARG A 43 -14.10 13.05 -5.59
N ALA A 44 -14.37 13.85 -4.59
CA ALA A 44 -14.39 13.41 -3.19
C ALA A 44 -15.31 12.20 -2.97
N ILE A 45 -16.46 12.15 -3.65
CA ILE A 45 -17.44 11.05 -3.53
C ILE A 45 -16.95 9.73 -4.13
N ASP A 46 -15.93 9.76 -4.98
CA ASP A 46 -15.37 8.57 -5.62
C ASP A 46 -14.29 7.89 -4.78
N ILE A 47 -13.92 8.49 -3.63
CA ILE A 47 -12.86 8.02 -2.73
C ILE A 47 -13.29 8.17 -1.26
N ASP A 48 -12.75 7.35 -0.38
CA ASP A 48 -13.02 7.40 1.05
C ASP A 48 -12.01 8.28 1.79
N LEU A 49 -10.78 8.39 1.28
CA LEU A 49 -9.72 9.24 1.84
C LEU A 49 -8.66 9.57 0.79
N GLN A 50 -7.81 10.53 1.13
CA GLN A 50 -6.60 10.84 0.35
C GLN A 50 -5.35 10.30 1.03
N VAL A 51 -4.38 9.83 0.24
CA VAL A 51 -3.08 9.35 0.72
C VAL A 51 -1.95 9.97 -0.10
N ARG A 52 -0.91 10.43 0.59
CA ARG A 52 0.36 10.86 0.00
C ARG A 52 1.48 10.12 0.70
N ALA A 53 2.17 9.24 0.02
CA ALA A 53 3.23 8.42 0.59
C ALA A 53 4.61 8.92 0.18
N LEU A 54 5.54 8.89 1.13
CA LEU A 54 6.94 9.24 0.90
C LEU A 54 7.79 7.96 0.81
N SER A 55 8.72 7.96 -0.11
CA SER A 55 9.77 6.97 -0.20
C SER A 55 11.10 7.68 -0.33
N MET A 56 12.06 7.36 0.54
CA MET A 56 13.37 8.01 0.57
C MET A 56 13.30 9.55 0.59
N GLY A 57 12.37 10.07 1.42
CA GLY A 57 12.16 11.53 1.57
C GLY A 57 11.46 12.23 0.41
N LYS A 58 11.07 11.53 -0.64
CA LYS A 58 10.37 12.09 -1.81
C LYS A 58 8.94 11.58 -1.89
N LEU A 59 8.04 12.42 -2.42
CA LEU A 59 6.67 12.01 -2.71
C LEU A 59 6.68 10.89 -3.76
N HIS A 60 6.07 9.77 -3.40
CA HIS A 60 5.92 8.66 -4.33
C HIS A 60 4.75 8.96 -5.29
N HIS A 61 5.03 9.02 -6.58
CA HIS A 61 4.06 9.38 -7.61
C HIS A 61 2.90 8.37 -7.71
N ALA A 62 3.24 7.07 -7.70
CA ALA A 62 2.27 5.98 -7.61
C ALA A 62 2.20 5.44 -6.18
N MET A 63 1.28 4.54 -5.89
CA MET A 63 1.19 3.91 -4.57
C MET A 63 2.07 2.67 -4.49
N MET A 64 2.89 2.60 -3.47
CA MET A 64 3.69 1.39 -3.14
C MET A 64 2.76 0.29 -2.63
N GLY A 65 2.89 -0.94 -3.15
CA GLY A 65 2.05 -2.07 -2.76
C GLY A 65 2.06 -2.34 -1.24
N THR A 66 3.22 -2.33 -0.61
CA THR A 66 3.35 -2.52 0.84
C THR A 66 2.68 -1.40 1.65
N CYS A 67 2.75 -0.16 1.17
CA CYS A 67 2.05 0.96 1.80
C CYS A 67 0.52 0.83 1.61
N ALA A 68 0.06 0.37 0.45
CA ALA A 68 -1.35 0.13 0.19
C ALA A 68 -1.93 -0.92 1.13
N VAL A 69 -1.20 -2.01 1.39
CA VAL A 69 -1.58 -3.04 2.39
C VAL A 69 -1.65 -2.46 3.80
N ALA A 70 -0.67 -1.63 4.19
CA ALA A 70 -0.67 -0.97 5.50
C ALA A 70 -1.86 -0.01 5.65
N ILE A 71 -2.21 0.76 4.62
CA ILE A 71 -3.38 1.63 4.59
C ILE A 71 -4.67 0.81 4.72
N ALA A 72 -4.80 -0.30 3.98
CA ALA A 72 -5.95 -1.20 4.08
C ALA A 72 -6.15 -1.72 5.51
N THR A 73 -5.08 -2.22 6.11
CA THR A 73 -5.08 -2.71 7.50
C THR A 73 -5.47 -1.62 8.49
N ALA A 74 -4.85 -0.45 8.38
CA ALA A 74 -5.14 0.66 9.29
C ALA A 74 -6.57 1.19 9.12
N ALA A 75 -7.12 1.20 7.91
CA ALA A 75 -8.52 1.59 7.68
C ALA A 75 -9.51 0.62 8.35
N ALA A 76 -9.20 -0.67 8.36
CA ALA A 76 -10.04 -1.70 8.97
C ALA A 76 -9.97 -1.72 10.51
N ILE A 77 -8.95 -1.09 11.12
CA ILE A 77 -8.78 -1.02 12.59
C ILE A 77 -9.39 0.28 13.12
N PRO A 78 -10.48 0.21 13.92
CA PRO A 78 -11.14 1.39 14.46
C PRO A 78 -10.17 2.30 15.25
N GLY A 79 -10.36 3.62 15.12
CA GLY A 79 -9.62 4.62 15.87
C GLY A 79 -8.21 4.91 15.36
N THR A 80 -7.71 4.21 14.34
CA THR A 80 -6.45 4.58 13.68
C THR A 80 -6.60 5.91 12.92
N VAL A 81 -5.48 6.58 12.63
CA VAL A 81 -5.49 7.84 11.87
C VAL A 81 -6.12 7.63 10.49
N VAL A 82 -5.83 6.49 9.84
CA VAL A 82 -6.39 6.15 8.53
C VAL A 82 -7.89 5.89 8.61
N ASN A 83 -8.34 5.10 9.60
CA ASN A 83 -9.76 4.83 9.83
C ASN A 83 -10.54 6.13 10.05
N ARG A 84 -10.04 7.04 10.92
CA ARG A 84 -10.66 8.34 11.15
C ARG A 84 -10.71 9.22 9.89
N ALA A 85 -9.66 9.21 9.09
CA ALA A 85 -9.63 9.94 7.82
C ALA A 85 -10.65 9.40 6.81
N ALA A 86 -10.98 8.12 6.89
CA ALA A 86 -12.00 7.45 6.07
C ALA A 86 -13.44 7.57 6.63
N GLY A 87 -13.65 8.34 7.70
CA GLY A 87 -14.97 8.53 8.30
C GLY A 87 -15.19 7.83 9.65
N GLY A 88 -14.29 6.95 10.09
CA GLY A 88 -14.31 6.35 11.43
C GLY A 88 -15.14 5.07 11.56
N ASP A 89 -15.84 4.66 10.51
CA ASP A 89 -16.64 3.42 10.48
C ASP A 89 -15.78 2.18 10.24
N VAL A 90 -16.40 0.99 10.31
CA VAL A 90 -15.72 -0.25 9.95
C VAL A 90 -15.60 -0.35 8.43
N HIS A 91 -14.37 -0.29 7.94
CA HIS A 91 -14.08 -0.35 6.51
C HIS A 91 -13.36 -1.65 6.14
N PRO A 92 -14.08 -2.70 5.68
CA PRO A 92 -13.43 -3.91 5.14
C PRO A 92 -12.68 -3.63 3.83
N SER A 93 -13.03 -2.54 3.15
CA SER A 93 -12.27 -2.02 2.02
C SER A 93 -12.42 -0.51 1.93
N VAL A 94 -11.38 0.16 1.46
CA VAL A 94 -11.38 1.60 1.17
C VAL A 94 -10.83 1.86 -0.22
N ARG A 95 -11.34 2.90 -0.86
CA ARG A 95 -10.76 3.47 -2.08
C ARG A 95 -10.10 4.78 -1.72
N PHE A 96 -8.79 4.85 -1.85
CA PHE A 96 -8.07 6.09 -1.59
C PHE A 96 -7.57 6.76 -2.87
N GLY A 97 -7.50 8.10 -2.81
CA GLY A 97 -6.90 8.93 -3.84
C GLY A 97 -5.40 9.12 -3.60
N HIS A 98 -4.59 8.99 -4.64
CA HIS A 98 -3.14 9.22 -4.61
C HIS A 98 -2.69 10.01 -5.85
N PRO A 99 -1.44 10.50 -5.94
CA PRO A 99 -1.05 11.41 -7.02
C PRO A 99 -1.38 10.95 -8.44
N SER A 100 -1.27 9.65 -8.73
CA SER A 100 -1.53 9.12 -10.08
C SER A 100 -2.95 8.55 -10.27
N GLY A 101 -3.85 8.66 -9.29
CA GLY A 101 -5.24 8.22 -9.44
C GLY A 101 -5.86 7.66 -8.17
N THR A 102 -6.57 6.54 -8.27
CA THR A 102 -7.24 5.89 -7.14
C THR A 102 -6.86 4.42 -7.04
N LEU A 103 -6.89 3.88 -5.82
CA LEU A 103 -6.67 2.45 -5.60
C LEU A 103 -7.65 1.94 -4.54
N ARG A 104 -8.29 0.80 -4.82
CA ARG A 104 -9.11 0.09 -3.85
C ARG A 104 -8.28 -0.97 -3.16
N VAL A 105 -8.38 -1.01 -1.83
CA VAL A 105 -7.68 -1.98 -0.98
C VAL A 105 -8.60 -2.43 0.14
N GLY A 106 -8.35 -3.60 0.70
CA GLY A 106 -9.14 -4.11 1.82
C GLY A 106 -8.28 -4.92 2.78
N ALA A 107 -8.82 -5.12 3.99
CA ALA A 107 -8.23 -6.02 4.97
C ALA A 107 -9.32 -6.63 5.86
N GLU A 108 -9.11 -7.89 6.21
CA GLU A 108 -9.87 -8.57 7.26
C GLU A 108 -9.01 -8.58 8.52
N VAL A 109 -9.49 -7.96 9.56
CA VAL A 109 -8.83 -7.88 10.85
C VAL A 109 -9.69 -8.49 11.94
N VAL A 110 -9.07 -9.08 12.93
CA VAL A 110 -9.72 -9.59 14.13
C VAL A 110 -9.02 -9.04 15.36
N GLN A 111 -9.79 -8.81 16.41
CA GLN A 111 -9.22 -8.43 17.70
C GLN A 111 -9.38 -9.61 18.67
N ASP A 112 -8.27 -10.02 19.26
CA ASP A 112 -8.23 -11.02 20.30
C ASP A 112 -7.41 -10.50 21.47
N ASN A 113 -7.97 -10.55 22.68
CA ASN A 113 -7.34 -10.07 23.90
C ASN A 113 -6.72 -8.66 23.79
N GLY A 114 -7.42 -7.75 23.11
CA GLY A 114 -6.96 -6.37 22.89
C GLY A 114 -5.90 -6.21 21.78
N ARG A 115 -5.46 -7.30 21.16
CA ARG A 115 -4.47 -7.30 20.07
C ARG A 115 -5.15 -7.47 18.71
N TRP A 116 -4.82 -6.60 17.77
CA TRP A 116 -5.28 -6.71 16.38
C TRP A 116 -4.40 -7.66 15.57
N THR A 117 -5.03 -8.54 14.82
CA THR A 117 -4.38 -9.48 13.90
C THR A 117 -5.00 -9.34 12.51
N VAL A 118 -4.16 -9.28 11.49
CA VAL A 118 -4.59 -9.25 10.08
C VAL A 118 -4.75 -10.68 9.61
N ARG A 119 -5.96 -11.04 9.20
CA ARG A 119 -6.28 -12.35 8.60
C ARG A 119 -6.00 -12.36 7.11
N LYS A 120 -6.30 -11.23 6.45
CA LYS A 120 -6.21 -11.12 5.00
C LYS A 120 -5.99 -9.68 4.58
N ALA A 121 -5.16 -9.44 3.57
CA ALA A 121 -5.04 -8.18 2.87
C ALA A 121 -5.45 -8.38 1.40
N ILE A 122 -6.22 -7.43 0.87
CA ILE A 122 -6.79 -7.49 -0.47
C ILE A 122 -6.34 -6.26 -1.24
N MET A 123 -5.73 -6.47 -2.40
CA MET A 123 -5.33 -5.41 -3.30
C MET A 123 -5.56 -5.84 -4.75
N SER A 124 -6.32 -5.05 -5.49
CA SER A 124 -6.51 -5.25 -6.92
C SER A 124 -5.32 -4.69 -7.69
N ARG A 125 -4.86 -5.43 -8.68
CA ARG A 125 -3.87 -4.99 -9.66
C ARG A 125 -4.40 -5.24 -11.06
N SER A 126 -4.09 -4.34 -11.98
CA SER A 126 -4.31 -4.54 -13.41
C SER A 126 -2.99 -4.90 -14.07
N ALA A 127 -3.06 -5.80 -15.02
CA ALA A 127 -1.95 -6.12 -15.90
C ALA A 127 -2.45 -6.18 -17.34
N ARG A 128 -1.57 -5.86 -18.27
CA ARG A 128 -1.79 -6.06 -19.70
C ARG A 128 -0.55 -6.66 -20.31
N VAL A 129 -0.72 -7.52 -21.29
CA VAL A 129 0.39 -8.03 -22.06
C VAL A 129 0.96 -6.87 -22.90
N LEU A 130 2.23 -6.58 -22.71
CA LEU A 130 2.96 -5.56 -23.46
C LEU A 130 3.83 -6.19 -24.56
N MET A 131 4.26 -7.44 -24.33
CA MET A 131 5.13 -8.16 -25.23
C MET A 131 4.95 -9.66 -25.02
N GLU A 132 4.99 -10.42 -26.07
CA GLU A 132 5.10 -11.88 -26.06
C GLU A 132 6.32 -12.29 -26.87
N GLY A 133 6.96 -13.39 -26.48
CA GLY A 133 8.15 -13.90 -27.15
C GLY A 133 8.52 -15.31 -26.68
N LEU A 134 9.44 -15.92 -27.40
CA LEU A 134 9.98 -17.23 -27.08
C LEU A 134 11.31 -17.07 -26.33
N LEU A 135 11.43 -17.73 -25.20
CA LEU A 135 12.67 -17.87 -24.45
C LEU A 135 13.29 -19.24 -24.76
N ARG A 136 14.54 -19.25 -25.21
CA ARG A 136 15.29 -20.50 -25.33
C ARG A 136 15.91 -20.82 -23.99
N VAL A 137 15.44 -21.92 -23.39
CA VAL A 137 15.95 -22.42 -22.11
C VAL A 137 16.97 -23.52 -22.41
N PRO A 138 18.21 -23.46 -21.87
CA PRO A 138 19.17 -24.57 -21.98
C PRO A 138 18.60 -25.85 -21.39
N GLN A 139 18.92 -27.00 -21.99
CA GLN A 139 18.41 -28.33 -21.53
C GLN A 139 18.83 -28.68 -20.10
N ASP A 140 19.93 -28.11 -19.62
CA ASP A 140 20.47 -28.36 -18.27
C ASP A 140 19.90 -27.39 -17.22
N SER A 141 18.91 -26.57 -17.57
CA SER A 141 18.31 -25.67 -16.59
C SER A 141 17.44 -26.47 -15.61
N ALA A 142 17.48 -26.09 -14.33
CA ALA A 142 16.68 -26.69 -13.25
C ALA A 142 15.14 -26.54 -13.45
N TYR A 143 14.70 -26.03 -14.57
CA TYR A 143 13.31 -25.89 -14.99
C TYR A 143 12.93 -27.01 -15.97
N SER A 144 13.03 -28.25 -15.52
CA SER A 144 12.33 -29.34 -16.18
C SER A 144 10.86 -29.23 -15.80
N ALA A 145 9.97 -29.12 -16.79
CA ALA A 145 8.55 -29.22 -16.52
C ALA A 145 8.27 -30.54 -15.76
N PRO A 146 7.34 -30.54 -14.78
CA PRO A 146 6.92 -31.79 -14.18
C PRO A 146 6.42 -32.71 -15.29
N ASP A 147 6.89 -33.94 -15.27
CA ASP A 147 6.53 -35.02 -16.21
C ASP A 147 4.99 -35.17 -16.18
N GLU A 148 4.30 -34.72 -17.21
CA GLU A 148 2.90 -35.02 -17.40
C GLU A 148 2.84 -36.51 -17.84
N THR A 149 2.89 -37.40 -16.87
CA THR A 149 2.58 -38.80 -17.12
C THR A 149 1.07 -38.99 -17.16
N PRO A 150 0.53 -39.66 -18.19
CA PRO A 150 -0.90 -39.85 -18.45
C PRO A 150 -1.68 -40.61 -17.38
#